data_ee091866207c3074bea8b1642ed7de09
#
_entry.id   ee091866207c3074bea8b1642ed7de09
#
_cell.length_a   1.000
_cell.length_b   1.000
_cell.length_c   1.000
_cell.angle_alpha   90.00
_cell.angle_beta   90.00
_cell.angle_gamma   90.00
#
_symmetry.space_group_name_H-M   'P 1'
#
loop_
_entity.id
_entity.type
_entity.pdbx_description
1 polymer ?
#
loop_
_entity_poly.entity_id
_entity_poly.type
_entity_poly.pdbx_seq_one_letter_code
_entity_poly.pdbx_strand_id
1 'polypeptide(L)'
;MSVPEPQPTVLVLTALPLEYDAVRAQVEQREERVHPDGTRVERGQLPGTPWHVALSELGVGADRAAALTSQLINWLHPQAVLFVGVAGSLKDDIGIGDVVVGTQVYEIHGGKQTPEGFLVRPKALPGSHALEQAARSAVRDMPDVRAHFVPIATGDVVLADAKSEIAQFIRSNYNDAGAIEMEGFGALQAAHLNGQLNALVIRGISDRADDGKSNADASGSQQRAAKQAALVTVALLRKHRPREGSADSEEEPHRGAGGATYGGDHIDFRDGTFYGPVVGKRADGRG
;
A
#
# COMPACT_ATOMS: atom_id res chain seq x y z
N MET A 1 20.30 -30.70 -3.88
CA MET A 1 19.53 -29.76 -4.70
C MET A 1 19.22 -28.60 -3.78
N SER A 2 19.81 -27.41 -4.00
CA SER A 2 19.50 -26.22 -3.22
C SER A 2 18.06 -25.84 -3.50
N VAL A 3 17.26 -25.63 -2.44
CA VAL A 3 15.92 -25.06 -2.56
C VAL A 3 16.12 -23.67 -3.19
N PRO A 4 15.42 -23.32 -4.28
CA PRO A 4 15.53 -21.97 -4.85
C PRO A 4 15.15 -20.95 -3.78
N GLU A 5 16.01 -19.98 -3.53
CA GLU A 5 15.67 -18.88 -2.63
C GLU A 5 14.36 -18.23 -3.07
N PRO A 6 13.45 -17.91 -2.14
CA PRO A 6 12.20 -17.26 -2.48
C PRO A 6 12.50 -15.89 -3.11
N GLN A 7 12.14 -15.73 -4.37
CA GLN A 7 12.39 -14.51 -5.13
C GLN A 7 11.55 -13.36 -4.54
N PRO A 8 12.16 -12.19 -4.27
CA PRO A 8 11.46 -11.08 -3.66
C PRO A 8 10.32 -10.61 -4.58
N THR A 9 9.11 -10.65 -4.06
CA THR A 9 7.89 -10.36 -4.81
C THR A 9 7.24 -9.07 -4.31
N VAL A 10 6.88 -8.18 -5.22
CA VAL A 10 5.97 -7.05 -4.97
C VAL A 10 4.62 -7.34 -5.62
N LEU A 11 3.55 -7.13 -4.87
CA LEU A 11 2.19 -7.23 -5.37
C LEU A 11 1.77 -5.85 -5.92
N VAL A 12 1.50 -5.77 -7.21
CA VAL A 12 0.98 -4.57 -7.87
C VAL A 12 -0.47 -4.81 -8.23
N LEU A 13 -1.33 -3.92 -7.78
CA LEU A 13 -2.78 -4.00 -7.94
C LEU A 13 -3.29 -2.83 -8.76
N THR A 14 -4.28 -3.08 -9.58
CA THR A 14 -4.97 -2.08 -10.41
C THR A 14 -6.48 -2.32 -10.36
N ALA A 15 -7.26 -1.31 -10.67
CA ALA A 15 -8.72 -1.42 -10.75
C ALA A 15 -9.23 -1.64 -12.18
N LEU A 16 -8.57 -1.01 -13.15
CA LEU A 16 -9.03 -0.93 -14.55
C LEU A 16 -8.08 -1.65 -15.52
N PRO A 17 -8.60 -2.19 -16.65
CA PRO A 17 -7.75 -2.81 -17.68
C PRO A 17 -6.63 -1.91 -18.20
N LEU A 18 -6.90 -0.61 -18.41
CA LEU A 18 -5.90 0.34 -18.91
C LEU A 18 -4.75 0.59 -17.91
N GLU A 19 -5.02 0.51 -16.61
CA GLU A 19 -4.02 0.61 -15.54
C GLU A 19 -3.17 -0.66 -15.50
N TYR A 20 -3.85 -1.82 -15.61
CA TYR A 20 -3.21 -3.11 -15.71
C TYR A 20 -2.24 -3.16 -16.88
N ASP A 21 -2.70 -2.78 -18.07
CA ASP A 21 -1.88 -2.77 -19.29
C ASP A 21 -0.66 -1.84 -19.17
N ALA A 22 -0.82 -0.67 -18.52
CA ALA A 22 0.27 0.26 -18.30
C ALA A 22 1.39 -0.32 -17.42
N VAL A 23 1.04 -1.05 -16.35
CA VAL A 23 2.02 -1.75 -15.50
C VAL A 23 2.56 -2.98 -16.22
N ARG A 24 1.69 -3.77 -16.86
CA ARG A 24 2.04 -4.97 -17.61
C ARG A 24 3.11 -4.73 -18.66
N ALA A 25 3.06 -3.57 -19.32
CA ALA A 25 4.05 -3.17 -20.33
C ALA A 25 5.49 -3.01 -19.78
N GLN A 26 5.65 -2.91 -18.46
CA GLN A 26 6.93 -2.76 -17.78
C GLN A 26 7.49 -4.09 -17.24
N VAL A 27 6.72 -5.17 -17.31
CA VAL A 27 7.06 -6.48 -16.74
C VAL A 27 7.42 -7.46 -17.85
N GLU A 28 8.55 -8.12 -17.72
CA GLU A 28 9.03 -9.15 -18.66
C GLU A 28 8.84 -10.56 -18.11
N GLN A 29 9.00 -11.57 -18.98
CA GLN A 29 8.95 -13.00 -18.62
C GLN A 29 7.70 -13.37 -17.83
N ARG A 30 6.55 -12.89 -18.29
CA ARG A 30 5.26 -13.06 -17.60
C ARG A 30 4.74 -14.48 -17.71
N GLU A 31 4.23 -14.99 -16.57
CA GLU A 31 3.52 -16.24 -16.42
C GLU A 31 2.20 -16.00 -15.70
N GLU A 32 1.09 -16.43 -16.24
CA GLU A 32 -0.20 -16.36 -15.56
C GLU A 32 -0.31 -17.45 -14.49
N ARG A 33 -0.78 -17.06 -13.31
CA ARG A 33 -1.16 -17.95 -12.20
C ARG A 33 -2.60 -17.70 -11.81
N VAL A 34 -3.28 -18.75 -11.41
CA VAL A 34 -4.68 -18.68 -11.00
C VAL A 34 -4.79 -19.15 -9.56
N HIS A 35 -5.32 -18.28 -8.70
CA HIS A 35 -5.68 -18.63 -7.32
C HIS A 35 -6.81 -19.67 -7.35
N PRO A 36 -6.92 -20.58 -6.36
CA PRO A 36 -8.02 -21.58 -6.32
C PRO A 36 -9.42 -20.98 -6.45
N ASP A 37 -9.64 -19.75 -5.98
CA ASP A 37 -10.92 -19.03 -6.10
C ASP A 37 -11.11 -18.32 -7.47
N GLY A 38 -10.19 -18.52 -8.40
CA GLY A 38 -10.28 -18.00 -9.77
C GLY A 38 -9.61 -16.64 -10.01
N THR A 39 -9.08 -15.96 -8.98
CA THR A 39 -8.35 -14.70 -9.16
C THR A 39 -7.07 -14.93 -9.97
N ARG A 40 -6.86 -14.12 -11.01
CA ARG A 40 -5.71 -14.24 -11.92
C ARG A 40 -4.62 -13.25 -11.57
N VAL A 41 -3.38 -13.69 -11.66
CA VAL A 41 -2.18 -12.90 -11.42
C VAL A 41 -1.17 -13.18 -12.52
N GLU A 42 -0.65 -12.16 -13.19
CA GLU A 42 0.55 -12.31 -14.00
C GLU A 42 1.79 -12.08 -13.12
N ARG A 43 2.66 -13.08 -13.02
CA ARG A 43 3.95 -12.93 -12.34
C ARG A 43 5.06 -12.80 -13.38
N GLY A 44 5.92 -11.79 -13.22
CA GLY A 44 7.06 -11.60 -14.11
C GLY A 44 8.18 -10.82 -13.44
N GLN A 45 9.26 -10.58 -14.16
CA GLN A 45 10.42 -9.86 -13.68
C GLN A 45 10.36 -8.38 -14.05
N LEU A 46 10.73 -7.50 -13.14
CA LEU A 46 10.95 -6.09 -13.43
C LEU A 46 12.41 -5.89 -13.89
N PRO A 47 12.65 -5.55 -15.18
CA PRO A 47 14.00 -5.47 -15.71
C PRO A 47 14.92 -4.52 -14.94
N GLY A 48 16.17 -4.98 -14.70
CA GLY A 48 17.17 -4.19 -13.99
C GLY A 48 16.94 -4.06 -12.49
N THR A 49 16.09 -4.91 -11.93
CA THR A 49 15.83 -4.99 -10.49
C THR A 49 15.80 -6.45 -10.02
N PRO A 50 15.96 -6.73 -8.71
CA PRO A 50 15.73 -8.05 -8.15
C PRO A 50 14.24 -8.40 -7.99
N TRP A 51 13.32 -7.46 -8.27
CA TRP A 51 11.90 -7.64 -8.02
C TRP A 51 11.19 -8.53 -9.03
N HIS A 52 10.45 -9.49 -8.52
CA HIS A 52 9.34 -10.12 -9.23
C HIS A 52 8.06 -9.34 -8.94
N VAL A 53 7.36 -8.96 -9.98
CA VAL A 53 6.06 -8.32 -9.90
C VAL A 53 4.97 -9.37 -10.02
N ALA A 54 4.07 -9.40 -9.07
CA ALA A 54 2.79 -10.10 -9.18
C ALA A 54 1.70 -9.05 -9.45
N LEU A 55 1.16 -9.03 -10.65
CA LEU A 55 0.21 -8.04 -11.14
C LEU A 55 -1.20 -8.63 -11.20
N SER A 56 -2.18 -7.94 -10.61
CA SER A 56 -3.59 -8.34 -10.67
C SER A 56 -4.51 -7.15 -10.87
N GLU A 57 -5.52 -7.33 -11.73
CA GLU A 57 -6.64 -6.40 -11.89
C GLU A 57 -7.77 -6.83 -10.95
N LEU A 58 -8.18 -5.93 -10.04
CA LEU A 58 -9.17 -6.25 -9.01
C LEU A 58 -10.59 -5.79 -9.38
N GLY A 59 -10.73 -4.83 -10.28
CA GLY A 59 -11.97 -4.11 -10.51
C GLY A 59 -12.20 -2.99 -9.49
N VAL A 60 -13.30 -2.25 -9.65
CA VAL A 60 -13.59 -1.02 -8.90
C VAL A 60 -14.19 -1.33 -7.53
N GLY A 61 -13.84 -0.52 -6.51
CA GLY A 61 -14.46 -0.47 -5.18
C GLY A 61 -13.54 -0.91 -4.04
N ALA A 62 -13.59 -0.16 -2.92
CA ALA A 62 -12.71 -0.34 -1.78
C ALA A 62 -12.89 -1.68 -1.07
N ASP A 63 -14.12 -2.17 -0.92
CA ASP A 63 -14.42 -3.46 -0.28
C ASP A 63 -13.83 -4.62 -1.08
N ARG A 64 -14.00 -4.59 -2.41
CA ARG A 64 -13.43 -5.58 -3.32
C ARG A 64 -11.91 -5.53 -3.29
N ALA A 65 -11.32 -4.34 -3.32
CA ALA A 65 -9.88 -4.16 -3.20
C ALA A 65 -9.35 -4.73 -1.88
N ALA A 66 -10.03 -4.50 -0.76
CA ALA A 66 -9.63 -5.04 0.55
C ALA A 66 -9.65 -6.57 0.56
N ALA A 67 -10.75 -7.19 0.11
CA ALA A 67 -10.91 -8.63 0.11
C ALA A 67 -9.88 -9.36 -0.76
N LEU A 68 -9.73 -8.91 -2.02
CA LEU A 68 -8.82 -9.55 -2.98
C LEU A 68 -7.35 -9.26 -2.63
N THR A 69 -7.02 -8.08 -2.13
CA THR A 69 -5.67 -7.78 -1.65
C THR A 69 -5.27 -8.70 -0.51
N SER A 70 -6.15 -8.91 0.49
CA SER A 70 -5.88 -9.83 1.61
C SER A 70 -5.68 -11.28 1.11
N GLN A 71 -6.52 -11.74 0.19
CA GLN A 71 -6.38 -13.05 -0.44
C GLN A 71 -5.02 -13.22 -1.13
N LEU A 72 -4.63 -12.24 -1.95
CA LEU A 72 -3.38 -12.28 -2.70
C LEU A 72 -2.15 -12.16 -1.82
N ILE A 73 -2.20 -11.37 -0.72
CA ILE A 73 -1.13 -11.30 0.27
C ILE A 73 -0.87 -12.68 0.88
N ASN A 74 -1.94 -13.36 1.33
CA ASN A 74 -1.85 -14.67 1.95
C ASN A 74 -1.37 -15.77 0.99
N TRP A 75 -1.63 -15.63 -0.30
CA TRP A 75 -1.21 -16.59 -1.30
C TRP A 75 0.22 -16.40 -1.80
N LEU A 76 0.61 -15.12 -2.01
CA LEU A 76 1.86 -14.77 -2.70
C LEU A 76 2.99 -14.37 -1.74
N HIS A 77 2.67 -14.08 -0.48
CA HIS A 77 3.60 -13.59 0.55
C HIS A 77 4.53 -12.47 0.04
N PRO A 78 3.96 -11.36 -0.53
CA PRO A 78 4.76 -10.28 -1.08
C PRO A 78 5.48 -9.50 0.02
N GLN A 79 6.59 -8.86 -0.33
CA GLN A 79 7.31 -7.96 0.59
C GLN A 79 6.72 -6.54 0.60
N ALA A 80 5.97 -6.17 -0.44
CA ALA A 80 5.30 -4.87 -0.54
C ALA A 80 4.04 -4.99 -1.40
N VAL A 81 3.11 -4.04 -1.20
CA VAL A 81 1.87 -3.89 -1.98
C VAL A 81 1.84 -2.49 -2.57
N LEU A 82 1.65 -2.37 -3.88
CA LEU A 82 1.46 -1.10 -4.58
C LEU A 82 0.10 -1.11 -5.27
N PHE A 83 -0.75 -0.13 -4.96
CA PHE A 83 -1.98 0.08 -5.71
C PHE A 83 -1.76 1.20 -6.71
N VAL A 84 -1.80 0.87 -7.99
CA VAL A 84 -1.40 1.75 -9.09
C VAL A 84 -2.57 1.98 -10.03
N GLY A 85 -2.89 3.25 -10.30
CA GLY A 85 -4.02 3.55 -11.15
C GLY A 85 -4.18 5.04 -11.47
N VAL A 86 -5.40 5.42 -11.81
CA VAL A 86 -5.77 6.81 -12.11
C VAL A 86 -6.64 7.41 -11.01
N ALA A 87 -6.71 8.75 -10.95
CA ALA A 87 -7.54 9.49 -10.01
C ALA A 87 -7.96 10.84 -10.57
N GLY A 88 -9.03 11.42 -10.01
CA GLY A 88 -9.39 12.81 -10.22
C GLY A 88 -8.62 13.75 -9.29
N SER A 89 -8.19 14.91 -9.78
CA SER A 89 -7.55 15.93 -8.96
C SER A 89 -8.58 16.69 -8.10
N LEU A 90 -8.21 16.95 -6.84
CA LEU A 90 -8.95 17.79 -5.90
C LEU A 90 -8.32 19.18 -5.72
N LYS A 91 -7.22 19.47 -6.43
CA LYS A 91 -6.43 20.70 -6.33
C LYS A 91 -6.17 21.34 -7.67
N ASP A 92 -6.18 22.66 -7.71
CA ASP A 92 -5.97 23.42 -8.95
C ASP A 92 -4.50 23.34 -9.44
N ASP A 93 -3.56 23.16 -8.53
CA ASP A 93 -2.11 23.05 -8.82
C ASP A 93 -1.66 21.63 -9.17
N ILE A 94 -2.54 20.63 -9.09
CA ILE A 94 -2.29 19.26 -9.53
C ILE A 94 -3.00 19.04 -10.87
N GLY A 95 -2.23 18.95 -11.94
CA GLY A 95 -2.73 18.91 -13.33
C GLY A 95 -2.97 17.50 -13.86
N ILE A 96 -3.72 17.41 -14.96
CA ILE A 96 -3.88 16.17 -15.72
C ILE A 96 -2.53 15.71 -16.26
N GLY A 97 -2.15 14.46 -15.98
CA GLY A 97 -0.85 13.88 -16.30
C GLY A 97 0.16 13.93 -15.16
N ASP A 98 -0.10 14.71 -14.09
CA ASP A 98 0.71 14.65 -12.88
C ASP A 98 0.50 13.32 -12.15
N VAL A 99 1.37 12.98 -11.22
CA VAL A 99 1.26 11.78 -10.39
C VAL A 99 1.11 12.17 -8.92
N VAL A 100 0.16 11.57 -8.22
CA VAL A 100 0.01 11.68 -6.77
C VAL A 100 0.50 10.38 -6.13
N VAL A 101 1.46 10.52 -5.22
CA VAL A 101 1.94 9.46 -4.33
C VAL A 101 1.30 9.70 -2.97
N GLY A 102 0.45 8.77 -2.54
CA GLY A 102 -0.37 8.91 -1.34
C GLY A 102 0.45 8.80 -0.06
N THR A 103 0.69 9.93 0.62
CA THR A 103 1.32 9.95 1.95
C THR A 103 0.39 9.37 3.01
N GLN A 104 -0.90 9.57 2.82
CA GLN A 104 -2.01 8.95 3.56
C GLN A 104 -3.15 8.66 2.60
N VAL A 105 -4.01 7.74 3.00
CA VAL A 105 -5.26 7.46 2.29
C VAL A 105 -6.43 7.57 3.26
N TYR A 106 -7.38 8.44 2.95
CA TYR A 106 -8.57 8.68 3.74
C TYR A 106 -9.75 7.84 3.26
N GLU A 107 -10.51 7.23 4.17
CA GLU A 107 -11.88 6.79 3.91
C GLU A 107 -12.84 7.95 4.21
N ILE A 108 -13.57 8.42 3.20
CA ILE A 108 -14.37 9.65 3.34
C ILE A 108 -15.80 9.44 3.87
N HIS A 109 -16.28 8.21 3.99
CA HIS A 109 -17.68 7.91 4.34
C HIS A 109 -17.92 7.69 5.84
N GLY A 110 -16.88 7.73 6.68
CA GLY A 110 -16.99 7.46 8.11
C GLY A 110 -17.55 8.64 8.91
N GLY A 111 -18.64 8.45 9.66
CA GLY A 111 -19.18 9.54 10.47
C GLY A 111 -20.33 9.15 11.39
N LYS A 112 -20.93 10.17 12.02
CA LYS A 112 -22.13 10.08 12.85
C LYS A 112 -23.18 11.08 12.36
N GLN A 113 -24.35 10.61 11.97
CA GLN A 113 -25.49 11.48 11.70
C GLN A 113 -26.11 11.97 13.00
N THR A 114 -26.30 13.28 13.13
CA THR A 114 -26.98 13.93 14.26
C THR A 114 -28.08 14.85 13.72
N PRO A 115 -28.99 15.33 14.57
CA PRO A 115 -29.99 16.31 14.15
C PRO A 115 -29.35 17.61 13.60
N GLU A 116 -28.16 17.98 14.07
CA GLU A 116 -27.42 19.17 13.66
C GLU A 116 -26.56 18.94 12.39
N GLY A 117 -26.50 17.71 11.88
CA GLY A 117 -25.74 17.36 10.67
C GLY A 117 -24.85 16.13 10.82
N PHE A 118 -24.02 15.91 9.81
CA PHE A 118 -23.08 14.79 9.76
C PHE A 118 -21.75 15.19 10.38
N LEU A 119 -21.34 14.47 11.44
CA LEU A 119 -20.07 14.63 12.11
C LEU A 119 -19.08 13.59 11.58
N VAL A 120 -18.04 14.05 10.89
CA VAL A 120 -17.00 13.19 10.29
C VAL A 120 -16.20 12.47 11.38
N ARG A 121 -15.93 11.18 11.16
CA ARG A 121 -14.97 10.38 11.92
C ARG A 121 -13.91 9.90 10.95
N PRO A 122 -12.86 10.69 10.70
CA PRO A 122 -11.86 10.38 9.70
C PRO A 122 -11.17 9.05 10.01
N LYS A 123 -11.02 8.21 8.99
CA LYS A 123 -10.10 7.09 9.01
C LYS A 123 -8.99 7.40 8.02
N ALA A 124 -7.75 7.20 8.43
CA ALA A 124 -6.58 7.44 7.63
C ALA A 124 -5.58 6.29 7.81
N LEU A 125 -5.01 5.84 6.72
CA LEU A 125 -3.93 4.87 6.72
C LEU A 125 -2.70 5.51 6.08
N PRO A 126 -1.54 5.51 6.76
CA PRO A 126 -0.32 6.06 6.20
C PRO A 126 0.21 5.17 5.08
N GLY A 127 0.75 5.78 4.03
CA GLY A 127 1.63 5.11 3.09
C GLY A 127 2.92 4.66 3.77
N SER A 128 3.55 3.61 3.25
CA SER A 128 4.84 3.14 3.77
C SER A 128 5.90 4.22 3.61
N HIS A 129 6.52 4.63 4.72
CA HIS A 129 7.62 5.60 4.72
C HIS A 129 8.77 5.16 3.78
N ALA A 130 9.14 3.89 3.81
CA ALA A 130 10.24 3.38 2.98
C ALA A 130 9.93 3.48 1.48
N LEU A 131 8.70 3.15 1.07
CA LEU A 131 8.25 3.27 -0.32
C LEU A 131 8.11 4.74 -0.74
N GLU A 132 7.59 5.59 0.15
CA GLU A 132 7.49 7.03 -0.09
C GLU A 132 8.87 7.67 -0.32
N GLN A 133 9.85 7.36 0.52
CA GLN A 133 11.22 7.86 0.37
C GLN A 133 11.87 7.38 -0.93
N ALA A 134 11.64 6.12 -1.30
CA ALA A 134 12.09 5.58 -2.58
C ALA A 134 11.44 6.31 -3.77
N ALA A 135 10.12 6.60 -3.70
CA ALA A 135 9.42 7.38 -4.71
C ALA A 135 9.97 8.82 -4.80
N ARG A 136 10.16 9.51 -3.66
CA ARG A 136 10.78 10.86 -3.62
C ARG A 136 12.16 10.88 -4.24
N SER A 137 12.97 9.86 -4.00
CA SER A 137 14.28 9.73 -4.62
C SER A 137 14.17 9.49 -6.13
N ALA A 138 13.25 8.61 -6.54
CA ALA A 138 13.08 8.23 -7.93
C ALA A 138 12.63 9.40 -8.83
N VAL A 139 11.65 10.19 -8.39
CA VAL A 139 11.10 11.28 -9.19
C VAL A 139 12.07 12.44 -9.43
N ARG A 140 13.12 12.57 -8.61
CA ARG A 140 14.20 13.55 -8.86
C ARG A 140 14.95 13.26 -10.16
N ASP A 141 14.99 12.00 -10.58
CA ASP A 141 15.64 11.55 -11.80
C ASP A 141 14.65 11.50 -12.98
N MET A 142 13.42 12.02 -12.82
CA MET A 142 12.34 11.99 -13.81
C MET A 142 11.84 13.41 -14.15
N PRO A 143 12.60 14.20 -14.92
CA PRO A 143 12.28 15.62 -15.17
C PRO A 143 10.95 15.85 -15.88
N ASP A 144 10.47 14.86 -16.64
CA ASP A 144 9.20 14.93 -17.38
C ASP A 144 7.99 14.50 -16.54
N VAL A 145 8.18 14.14 -15.28
CA VAL A 145 7.12 13.70 -14.35
C VAL A 145 6.99 14.70 -13.22
N ARG A 146 5.82 15.33 -13.11
CA ARG A 146 5.46 16.12 -11.96
C ARG A 146 4.75 15.23 -10.94
N ALA A 147 5.39 15.00 -9.80
CA ALA A 147 4.86 14.16 -8.74
C ALA A 147 4.56 14.96 -7.46
N HIS A 148 3.40 14.70 -6.86
CA HIS A 148 2.92 15.31 -5.63
C HIS A 148 2.83 14.26 -4.53
N PHE A 149 3.32 14.57 -3.35
CA PHE A 149 3.32 13.71 -2.17
C PHE A 149 2.32 14.27 -1.17
N VAL A 150 1.07 13.89 -1.32
CA VAL A 150 -0.08 14.42 -0.59
C VAL A 150 -1.07 13.30 -0.26
N PRO A 151 -2.02 13.52 0.67
CA PRO A 151 -3.07 12.55 0.94
C PRO A 151 -3.97 12.30 -0.29
N ILE A 152 -4.54 11.08 -0.34
CA ILE A 152 -5.54 10.65 -1.32
C ILE A 152 -6.84 10.36 -0.59
N ALA A 153 -7.97 10.79 -1.14
CA ALA A 153 -9.29 10.44 -0.66
C ALA A 153 -9.82 9.20 -1.39
N THR A 154 -10.30 8.20 -0.65
CA THR A 154 -11.01 7.04 -1.20
C THR A 154 -12.49 7.13 -0.87
N GLY A 155 -13.34 7.01 -1.88
CA GLY A 155 -14.79 6.97 -1.71
C GLY A 155 -15.48 6.25 -2.85
N ASP A 156 -16.65 5.66 -2.57
CA ASP A 156 -17.43 4.87 -3.54
C ASP A 156 -18.24 5.74 -4.51
N VAL A 157 -17.73 6.93 -4.82
CA VAL A 157 -18.41 7.88 -5.72
C VAL A 157 -17.45 8.42 -6.76
N VAL A 158 -17.84 8.29 -8.02
CA VAL A 158 -17.18 9.01 -9.12
C VAL A 158 -17.55 10.49 -9.02
N LEU A 159 -16.59 11.32 -8.62
CA LEU A 159 -16.81 12.76 -8.53
C LEU A 159 -16.67 13.38 -9.94
N ALA A 160 -17.81 13.86 -10.46
CA ALA A 160 -17.92 14.48 -11.79
C ALA A 160 -18.60 15.85 -11.74
N ASP A 161 -18.80 16.41 -10.55
CA ASP A 161 -19.35 17.75 -10.30
C ASP A 161 -18.62 18.38 -9.12
N ALA A 162 -17.81 19.40 -9.43
CA ALA A 162 -17.07 20.15 -8.43
C ALA A 162 -17.94 20.98 -7.46
N LYS A 163 -19.22 21.17 -7.76
CA LYS A 163 -20.19 21.91 -6.94
C LYS A 163 -21.12 21.01 -6.12
N SER A 164 -21.05 19.70 -6.31
CA SER A 164 -21.87 18.74 -5.59
C SER A 164 -21.67 18.83 -4.07
N GLU A 165 -22.64 18.38 -3.30
CA GLU A 165 -22.56 18.34 -1.84
C GLU A 165 -21.37 17.49 -1.37
N ILE A 166 -21.09 16.37 -2.06
CA ILE A 166 -19.95 15.52 -1.74
C ILE A 166 -18.60 16.20 -2.04
N ALA A 167 -18.50 16.98 -3.11
CA ALA A 167 -17.31 17.78 -3.41
C ALA A 167 -17.05 18.83 -2.33
N GLN A 168 -18.11 19.51 -1.87
CA GLN A 168 -18.04 20.48 -0.78
C GLN A 168 -17.68 19.81 0.55
N PHE A 169 -18.26 18.65 0.82
CA PHE A 169 -17.95 17.83 2.00
C PHE A 169 -16.46 17.45 2.04
N ILE A 170 -15.92 16.96 0.92
CA ILE A 170 -14.49 16.58 0.83
C ILE A 170 -13.60 17.80 1.05
N ARG A 171 -13.88 18.93 0.40
CA ARG A 171 -13.10 20.16 0.57
C ARG A 171 -13.12 20.70 2.00
N SER A 172 -14.24 20.52 2.72
CA SER A 172 -14.39 21.01 4.09
C SER A 172 -13.71 20.12 5.12
N ASN A 173 -13.71 18.80 4.91
CA ASN A 173 -13.27 17.84 5.91
C ASN A 173 -11.94 17.13 5.59
N TYR A 174 -11.54 17.11 4.31
CA TYR A 174 -10.32 16.47 3.79
C TYR A 174 -9.58 17.44 2.86
N ASN A 175 -9.43 18.67 3.33
CA ASN A 175 -8.96 19.80 2.52
C ASN A 175 -7.50 19.68 2.06
N ASP A 176 -6.72 18.78 2.61
CA ASP A 176 -5.34 18.47 2.23
C ASP A 176 -5.23 17.32 1.22
N ALA A 177 -6.34 16.62 0.92
CA ALA A 177 -6.34 15.59 -0.11
C ALA A 177 -6.09 16.19 -1.50
N GLY A 178 -5.11 15.63 -2.23
CA GLY A 178 -4.74 16.06 -3.57
C GLY A 178 -5.50 15.35 -4.68
N ALA A 179 -5.98 14.15 -4.42
CA ALA A 179 -6.67 13.31 -5.40
C ALA A 179 -7.81 12.51 -4.76
N ILE A 180 -8.74 12.06 -5.60
CA ILE A 180 -9.83 11.14 -5.23
C ILE A 180 -9.85 9.92 -6.14
N GLU A 181 -10.04 8.75 -5.54
CA GLU A 181 -10.15 7.46 -6.20
C GLU A 181 -11.06 6.51 -5.39
N MET A 182 -11.18 5.23 -5.72
CA MET A 182 -12.22 4.37 -5.17
C MET A 182 -11.71 3.10 -4.45
N GLU A 183 -10.43 2.80 -4.41
CA GLU A 183 -9.91 1.49 -3.97
C GLU A 183 -8.78 1.55 -2.93
N GLY A 184 -8.00 2.61 -2.93
CA GLY A 184 -6.71 2.69 -2.23
C GLY A 184 -6.80 2.44 -0.74
N PHE A 185 -7.86 2.92 -0.08
CA PHE A 185 -8.07 2.65 1.35
C PHE A 185 -8.23 1.16 1.63
N GLY A 186 -9.02 0.44 0.81
CA GLY A 186 -9.23 -1.00 0.96
C GLY A 186 -7.93 -1.80 0.82
N ALA A 187 -7.12 -1.47 -0.19
CA ALA A 187 -5.84 -2.13 -0.42
C ALA A 187 -4.84 -1.89 0.73
N LEU A 188 -4.72 -0.64 1.21
CA LEU A 188 -3.86 -0.31 2.34
C LEU A 188 -4.34 -0.97 3.64
N GLN A 189 -5.65 -1.02 3.87
CA GLN A 189 -6.22 -1.68 5.04
C GLN A 189 -5.90 -3.19 5.04
N ALA A 190 -6.00 -3.85 3.89
CA ALA A 190 -5.61 -5.25 3.78
C ALA A 190 -4.13 -5.46 4.09
N ALA A 191 -3.24 -4.62 3.56
CA ALA A 191 -1.81 -4.68 3.85
C ALA A 191 -1.50 -4.43 5.34
N HIS A 192 -2.19 -3.47 5.96
CA HIS A 192 -2.04 -3.17 7.38
C HIS A 192 -2.46 -4.34 8.28
N LEU A 193 -3.59 -4.99 7.96
CA LEU A 193 -4.13 -6.11 8.75
C LEU A 193 -3.37 -7.43 8.53
N ASN A 194 -2.64 -7.55 7.41
CA ASN A 194 -1.83 -8.74 7.07
C ASN A 194 -0.34 -8.51 7.36
N GLY A 195 0.01 -8.23 8.62
CA GLY A 195 1.39 -8.12 9.08
C GLY A 195 2.04 -6.77 8.85
N GLN A 196 1.27 -5.70 8.68
CA GLN A 196 1.78 -4.33 8.46
C GLN A 196 2.77 -4.26 7.29
N LEU A 197 2.41 -4.89 6.17
CA LEU A 197 3.22 -4.86 4.97
C LEU A 197 3.44 -3.43 4.48
N ASN A 198 4.60 -3.18 3.88
CA ASN A 198 4.85 -1.95 3.17
C ASN A 198 3.83 -1.79 2.04
N ALA A 199 3.00 -0.75 2.09
CA ALA A 199 2.00 -0.48 1.07
C ALA A 199 1.99 1.00 0.67
N LEU A 200 1.69 1.28 -0.60
CA LEU A 200 1.61 2.64 -1.13
C LEU A 200 0.59 2.72 -2.27
N VAL A 201 -0.13 3.83 -2.35
CA VAL A 201 -1.04 4.15 -3.45
C VAL A 201 -0.37 5.18 -4.35
N ILE A 202 -0.37 4.92 -5.67
CA ILE A 202 0.20 5.79 -6.70
C ILE A 202 -0.86 6.03 -7.76
N ARG A 203 -1.21 7.28 -8.01
CA ARG A 203 -2.28 7.65 -8.94
C ARG A 203 -1.79 8.66 -9.97
N GLY A 204 -1.98 8.37 -11.25
CA GLY A 204 -1.89 9.38 -12.31
C GLY A 204 -3.18 10.18 -12.36
N ILE A 205 -3.07 11.48 -12.57
CA ILE A 205 -4.25 12.35 -12.64
C ILE A 205 -4.82 12.31 -14.05
N SER A 206 -6.06 11.80 -14.16
CA SER A 206 -6.78 11.64 -15.42
C SER A 206 -7.77 12.77 -15.71
N ASP A 207 -8.29 13.40 -14.66
CA ASP A 207 -9.32 14.43 -14.73
C ASP A 207 -9.26 15.36 -13.49
N ARG A 208 -10.13 16.37 -13.45
CA ARG A 208 -10.20 17.34 -12.34
C ARG A 208 -11.34 17.07 -11.37
N ALA A 209 -11.90 15.88 -11.38
CA ALA A 209 -13.08 15.51 -10.58
C ALA A 209 -14.23 16.55 -10.72
N ASP A 210 -14.44 17.05 -11.93
CA ASP A 210 -15.41 18.07 -12.30
C ASP A 210 -16.23 17.65 -13.53
N ASP A 211 -17.08 18.55 -14.02
CA ASP A 211 -17.93 18.36 -15.19
C ASP A 211 -17.14 18.22 -16.51
N GLY A 212 -15.85 18.52 -16.52
CA GLY A 212 -14.94 18.27 -17.64
C GLY A 212 -14.45 16.83 -17.79
N LYS A 213 -14.78 15.92 -16.83
CA LYS A 213 -14.28 14.54 -16.79
C LYS A 213 -14.51 13.79 -18.10
N SER A 214 -15.72 13.82 -18.67
CA SER A 214 -16.04 13.10 -19.91
C SER A 214 -15.20 13.58 -21.10
N ASN A 215 -14.86 14.86 -21.18
CA ASN A 215 -13.99 15.41 -22.21
C ASN A 215 -12.54 14.99 -22.01
N ALA A 216 -12.06 14.95 -20.75
CA ALA A 216 -10.75 14.47 -20.41
C ALA A 216 -10.58 13.00 -20.81
N ASP A 217 -11.54 12.15 -20.45
CA ASP A 217 -11.56 10.72 -20.78
C ASP A 217 -11.53 10.51 -22.31
N ALA A 218 -12.33 11.24 -23.07
CA ALA A 218 -12.36 11.19 -24.53
C ALA A 218 -11.02 11.63 -25.18
N SER A 219 -10.21 12.44 -24.50
CA SER A 219 -8.88 12.88 -24.97
C SER A 219 -7.74 11.88 -24.73
N GLY A 220 -8.02 10.72 -24.12
CA GLY A 220 -7.02 9.72 -23.75
C GLY A 220 -6.21 10.10 -22.51
N SER A 221 -6.75 10.95 -21.65
CA SER A 221 -6.09 11.38 -20.41
C SER A 221 -5.86 10.22 -19.45
N GLN A 222 -6.80 9.26 -19.35
CA GLN A 222 -6.67 8.09 -18.49
C GLN A 222 -5.47 7.22 -18.87
N GLN A 223 -5.26 6.93 -20.16
CA GLN A 223 -4.12 6.13 -20.64
C GLN A 223 -2.79 6.82 -20.33
N ARG A 224 -2.72 8.15 -20.50
CA ARG A 224 -1.53 8.93 -20.14
C ARG A 224 -1.27 8.89 -18.64
N ALA A 225 -2.30 9.11 -17.85
CA ALA A 225 -2.22 9.10 -16.38
C ALA A 225 -1.78 7.74 -15.85
N ALA A 226 -2.39 6.64 -16.31
CA ALA A 226 -2.01 5.29 -15.95
C ALA A 226 -0.55 4.98 -16.31
N LYS A 227 -0.09 5.41 -17.50
CA LYS A 227 1.30 5.24 -17.91
C LYS A 227 2.26 6.00 -17.00
N GLN A 228 1.95 7.23 -16.61
CA GLN A 228 2.79 8.00 -15.69
C GLN A 228 2.86 7.34 -14.30
N ALA A 229 1.74 6.87 -13.76
CA ALA A 229 1.70 6.13 -12.50
C ALA A 229 2.55 4.85 -12.58
N ALA A 230 2.46 4.09 -13.67
CA ALA A 230 3.27 2.89 -13.89
C ALA A 230 4.78 3.22 -13.97
N LEU A 231 5.18 4.31 -14.65
CA LEU A 231 6.58 4.74 -14.74
C LEU A 231 7.15 5.14 -13.37
N VAL A 232 6.38 5.89 -12.56
CA VAL A 232 6.78 6.23 -11.19
C VAL A 232 6.91 4.99 -10.33
N THR A 233 5.99 4.02 -10.47
CA THR A 233 6.04 2.73 -9.78
C THR A 233 7.33 1.96 -10.09
N VAL A 234 7.70 1.86 -11.36
CA VAL A 234 8.94 1.21 -11.79
C VAL A 234 10.17 1.93 -11.24
N ALA A 235 10.19 3.25 -11.33
CA ALA A 235 11.30 4.06 -10.84
C ALA A 235 11.47 3.93 -9.31
N LEU A 236 10.35 3.88 -8.56
CA LEU A 236 10.33 3.60 -7.13
C LEU A 236 10.96 2.24 -6.84
N LEU A 237 10.53 1.18 -7.53
CA LEU A 237 11.03 -0.19 -7.32
C LEU A 237 12.51 -0.35 -7.66
N ARG A 238 13.06 0.47 -8.56
CA ARG A 238 14.51 0.53 -8.81
C ARG A 238 15.30 1.13 -7.64
N LYS A 239 14.67 2.02 -6.84
CA LYS A 239 15.29 2.64 -5.65
C LYS A 239 15.00 1.83 -4.37
N HIS A 240 13.85 1.16 -4.30
CA HIS A 240 13.48 0.34 -3.15
C HIS A 240 14.08 -1.08 -3.29
N ARG A 241 14.92 -1.46 -2.34
CA ARG A 241 15.52 -2.80 -2.33
C ARG A 241 14.64 -3.78 -1.56
N PRO A 242 14.51 -5.02 -2.03
CA PRO A 242 13.91 -6.08 -1.23
C PRO A 242 14.62 -6.20 0.11
N ARG A 243 13.90 -6.63 1.14
CA ARG A 243 14.56 -7.12 2.34
C ARG A 243 15.32 -8.39 1.94
N GLU A 244 16.62 -8.42 2.15
CA GLU A 244 17.36 -9.67 2.10
C GLU A 244 16.65 -10.60 3.07
N GLY A 245 16.25 -11.79 2.61
CA GLY A 245 15.73 -12.79 3.50
C GLY A 245 16.76 -12.89 4.62
N SER A 246 16.37 -12.66 5.85
CA SER A 246 17.08 -13.28 6.94
C SER A 246 17.00 -14.77 6.62
N ALA A 247 18.01 -15.26 5.88
CA ALA A 247 18.37 -16.65 5.96
C ALA A 247 18.36 -16.92 7.45
N ASP A 248 17.44 -17.77 7.86
CA ASP A 248 17.22 -18.15 9.24
C ASP A 248 18.31 -17.60 10.15
N SER A 249 17.97 -16.65 11.05
CA SER A 249 18.58 -16.80 12.32
C SER A 249 18.18 -18.22 12.75
N GLU A 250 18.86 -19.24 12.22
CA GLU A 250 19.17 -20.40 13.01
C GLU A 250 19.59 -19.76 14.33
N GLU A 251 18.73 -19.85 15.32
CA GLU A 251 19.17 -19.78 16.69
C GLU A 251 20.41 -20.67 16.69
N GLU A 252 21.59 -20.04 16.59
CA GLU A 252 22.81 -20.76 16.97
C GLU A 252 22.43 -21.36 18.30
N PRO A 253 22.48 -22.71 18.43
CA PRO A 253 22.31 -23.30 19.73
C PRO A 253 23.33 -22.59 20.57
N HIS A 254 22.90 -21.77 21.53
CA HIS A 254 23.76 -21.06 22.44
C HIS A 254 24.74 -22.12 23.01
N ARG A 255 25.88 -22.30 22.31
CA ARG A 255 27.05 -22.94 22.90
C ARG A 255 27.33 -22.10 24.12
N GLY A 256 27.15 -22.72 25.27
CA GLY A 256 27.30 -22.13 26.58
C GLY A 256 28.56 -21.24 26.64
N ALA A 257 28.37 -19.97 26.42
CA ALA A 257 29.33 -18.96 26.82
C ALA A 257 29.25 -18.88 28.33
N GLY A 258 30.39 -19.00 28.97
CA GLY A 258 30.64 -19.10 30.38
C GLY A 258 29.66 -18.31 31.24
N GLY A 259 29.10 -18.98 32.24
CA GLY A 259 28.01 -18.46 33.09
C GLY A 259 28.27 -17.07 33.56
N ALA A 260 27.33 -16.17 33.23
CA ALA A 260 27.28 -14.83 33.84
C ALA A 260 27.09 -15.02 35.33
N THR A 261 28.07 -14.59 36.13
CA THR A 261 27.98 -14.62 37.58
C THR A 261 27.09 -13.47 38.03
N TYR A 262 25.83 -13.77 38.38
CA TYR A 262 24.91 -12.80 38.94
C TYR A 262 25.18 -12.69 40.45
N GLY A 263 25.36 -11.47 40.97
CA GLY A 263 25.60 -11.20 42.38
C GLY A 263 24.35 -11.29 43.26
N GLY A 264 23.29 -12.02 42.84
CA GLY A 264 22.02 -12.19 43.55
C GLY A 264 21.25 -13.41 43.01
N ASP A 265 20.05 -13.62 43.58
CA ASP A 265 19.17 -14.74 43.17
C ASP A 265 18.74 -14.52 41.71
N HIS A 266 19.07 -15.47 40.84
CA HIS A 266 18.62 -15.50 39.47
C HIS A 266 17.54 -16.57 39.30
N ILE A 267 16.37 -16.15 38.83
CA ILE A 267 15.24 -17.07 38.55
C ILE A 267 15.02 -17.06 37.03
N ASP A 268 15.23 -18.23 36.41
CA ASP A 268 15.03 -18.43 34.99
C ASP A 268 13.65 -19.03 34.71
N PHE A 269 12.86 -18.37 33.90
CA PHE A 269 11.51 -18.80 33.47
C PHE A 269 11.46 -19.29 32.03
N ARG A 270 12.61 -19.38 31.34
CA ARG A 270 12.66 -19.93 29.99
C ARG A 270 12.18 -21.38 30.02
N ASP A 271 11.40 -21.78 29.05
CA ASP A 271 10.79 -23.10 28.88
C ASP A 271 9.75 -23.50 29.95
N GLY A 272 9.32 -22.57 30.82
CA GLY A 272 8.29 -22.81 31.83
C GLY A 272 6.87 -22.56 31.29
N THR A 273 5.97 -23.55 31.44
CA THR A 273 4.53 -23.37 31.20
C THR A 273 3.83 -23.13 32.51
N PHE A 274 3.18 -21.98 32.71
CA PHE A 274 2.55 -21.58 33.96
C PHE A 274 1.03 -21.55 33.81
N TYR A 275 0.31 -22.23 34.76
CA TYR A 275 -1.16 -22.31 34.81
C TYR A 275 -1.76 -21.46 35.92
N GLY A 276 -0.94 -20.60 36.58
CA GLY A 276 -1.36 -19.77 37.69
C GLY A 276 -0.34 -18.67 38.02
N PRO A 277 -0.60 -17.86 39.08
CA PRO A 277 0.31 -16.76 39.43
C PRO A 277 1.68 -17.30 39.87
N VAL A 278 2.76 -16.75 39.26
CA VAL A 278 4.14 -17.11 39.59
C VAL A 278 4.75 -16.02 40.47
N VAL A 279 5.31 -16.40 41.59
CA VAL A 279 6.01 -15.51 42.55
C VAL A 279 7.50 -15.89 42.55
N GLY A 280 8.36 -15.06 41.97
CA GLY A 280 9.79 -15.32 41.88
C GLY A 280 10.53 -15.21 43.23
N LYS A 281 10.17 -14.26 44.11
CA LYS A 281 10.72 -14.09 45.45
C LYS A 281 9.72 -13.40 46.37
N ARG A 282 9.53 -13.89 47.57
CA ARG A 282 8.90 -13.15 48.67
C ARG A 282 10.00 -12.51 49.54
N ALA A 283 9.94 -11.22 49.74
CA ALA A 283 10.72 -10.58 50.78
C ALA A 283 10.05 -10.91 52.13
N ASP A 284 10.66 -11.78 52.91
CA ASP A 284 10.26 -11.96 54.29
C ASP A 284 10.61 -10.67 55.03
N GLY A 285 9.56 -9.91 55.39
CA GLY A 285 9.69 -8.79 56.28
C GLY A 285 10.07 -9.30 57.68
N ARG A 286 11.31 -9.16 58.07
CA ARG A 286 11.71 -9.11 59.47
C ARG A 286 12.06 -7.68 59.80
N GLY A 287 11.32 -7.24 60.77
CA GLY A 287 11.18 -6.12 61.59
C GLY A 287 12.21 -5.06 61.81
#